data_729e48081c4284c3f185d39253c00813
#
_entry.id   729e48081c4284c3f185d39253c00813
#
_cell.length_a   1.000
_cell.length_b   1.000
_cell.length_c   1.000
_cell.angle_alpha   90.00
_cell.angle_beta   90.00
_cell.angle_gamma   90.00
#
_symmetry.space_group_name_H-M   'P 1'
#
loop_
_entity.id
_entity.type
_entity.pdbx_description
1 polymer ?
#
loop_
_entity_poly.entity_id
_entity_poly.type
_entity_poly.pdbx_seq_one_letter_code
_entity_poly.pdbx_strand_id
1 'polypeptide(L)'
;VDELFNESVIQREYRLIGDELAPMLIQGGYPAAVAAQNPRVLRRWYRDYFQTVTSREVRYILQLGDSERLNDILRLMFGETSHLLNIQKLASALGFSRTSIETYIAASERLFLVDKIPAYHPRSYQRHIRSPRHHACDTGLALALESYDDTTLRQRREVMGQMLETMVVTELLKHASCAANETTCEHYRDRDGYEVDVVLRQGSRVVGIEVKLSQSVSSTDARGLKRLRTVAGDDFQAGYILYDGRYRIQLDDSIHALPLSAILT
;
A
#
# COMPACT_ATOMS: atom_id res chain seq x y z
N VAL A 1 -2.71 13.07 7.60
CA VAL A 1 -4.04 12.64 7.13
C VAL A 1 -5.06 13.74 7.32
N ASP A 2 -5.21 14.35 8.50
CA ASP A 2 -6.20 15.41 8.74
C ASP A 2 -6.06 16.60 7.78
N GLU A 3 -4.85 16.95 7.37
CA GLU A 3 -4.57 18.01 6.41
C GLU A 3 -5.09 17.70 4.99
N LEU A 4 -5.27 16.44 4.63
CA LEU A 4 -5.86 16.04 3.35
C LEU A 4 -7.36 16.35 3.32
N PHE A 5 -8.04 16.30 4.49
CA PHE A 5 -9.46 16.57 4.61
C PHE A 5 -9.81 18.07 4.66
N ASN A 6 -8.85 18.93 5.01
CA ASN A 6 -9.04 20.39 5.09
C ASN A 6 -8.21 21.16 4.05
N GLU A 7 -7.61 20.43 3.11
CA GLU A 7 -6.79 20.95 2.01
C GLU A 7 -5.56 21.79 2.46
N SER A 8 -5.20 21.81 3.74
CA SER A 8 -4.01 22.56 4.20
C SER A 8 -2.71 21.95 3.66
N VAL A 9 -2.71 20.69 3.30
CA VAL A 9 -1.58 20.00 2.62
C VAL A 9 -1.16 20.75 1.35
N ILE A 10 -2.08 21.37 0.62
CA ILE A 10 -1.77 22.05 -0.65
C ILE A 10 -1.00 23.36 -0.49
N GLN A 11 -0.83 23.87 0.73
CA GLN A 11 -0.11 25.12 1.02
C GLN A 11 1.36 24.91 1.38
N ARG A 12 1.83 23.65 1.42
CA ARG A 12 3.21 23.31 1.77
C ARG A 12 4.16 23.49 0.60
N GLU A 13 5.44 23.66 0.92
CA GLU A 13 6.53 23.48 -0.05
C GLU A 13 6.87 22.00 -0.16
N TYR A 14 7.15 21.55 -1.38
CA TYR A 14 7.44 20.17 -1.70
C TYR A 14 8.82 20.02 -2.32
N ARG A 15 9.42 18.84 -2.15
CA ARG A 15 10.65 18.46 -2.84
C ARG A 15 10.41 17.31 -3.82
N LEU A 16 11.23 17.22 -4.84
CA LEU A 16 11.31 16.03 -5.67
C LEU A 16 12.02 14.93 -4.88
N ILE A 17 11.48 13.71 -4.89
CA ILE A 17 12.15 12.53 -4.38
C ILE A 17 13.09 11.95 -5.44
N GLY A 18 12.59 11.70 -6.65
CA GLY A 18 13.41 11.33 -7.81
C GLY A 18 14.27 10.08 -7.55
N ASP A 19 15.58 10.27 -7.67
CA ASP A 19 16.53 9.16 -7.51
C ASP A 19 16.60 8.57 -6.10
N GLU A 20 16.11 9.27 -5.08
CA GLU A 20 16.03 8.76 -3.72
C GLU A 20 14.94 7.70 -3.55
N LEU A 21 13.95 7.61 -4.46
CA LEU A 21 12.79 6.75 -4.30
C LEU A 21 13.16 5.27 -4.21
N ALA A 22 13.98 4.75 -5.12
CA ALA A 22 14.36 3.33 -5.09
C ALA A 22 15.15 2.95 -3.83
N PRO A 23 16.15 3.73 -3.37
CA PRO A 23 16.76 3.53 -2.05
C PRO A 23 15.76 3.55 -0.90
N MET A 24 14.78 4.47 -0.87
CA MET A 24 13.76 4.54 0.17
C MET A 24 12.90 3.28 0.21
N LEU A 25 12.44 2.80 -0.95
CA LEU A 25 11.65 1.57 -1.07
C LEU A 25 12.43 0.35 -0.55
N ILE A 26 13.73 0.25 -0.87
CA ILE A 26 14.61 -0.86 -0.44
C ILE A 26 14.91 -0.78 1.05
N GLN A 27 15.07 0.42 1.58
CA GLN A 27 15.36 0.62 3.00
C GLN A 27 14.15 0.26 3.86
N GLY A 28 12.92 0.55 3.40
CA GLY A 28 11.70 0.35 4.16
C GLY A 28 11.62 1.24 5.40
N GLY A 29 10.71 0.92 6.31
CA GLY A 29 10.38 1.74 7.49
C GLY A 29 10.71 1.12 8.84
N TYR A 30 11.24 -0.09 8.93
CA TYR A 30 11.63 -0.66 10.21
C TYR A 30 12.81 0.11 10.84
N PRO A 31 12.75 0.50 12.13
CA PRO A 31 13.81 1.30 12.75
C PRO A 31 15.22 0.72 12.62
N ALA A 32 15.35 -0.62 12.77
CA ALA A 32 16.64 -1.29 12.63
C ALA A 32 17.13 -1.30 11.16
N ALA A 33 16.21 -1.36 10.20
CA ALA A 33 16.53 -1.25 8.78
C ALA A 33 16.95 0.17 8.41
N VAL A 34 16.24 1.18 8.90
CA VAL A 34 16.57 2.60 8.71
C VAL A 34 17.95 2.94 9.29
N ALA A 35 18.32 2.34 10.42
CA ALA A 35 19.65 2.52 11.04
C ALA A 35 20.78 1.80 10.30
N ALA A 36 20.48 0.85 9.39
CA ALA A 36 21.48 0.08 8.67
C ALA A 36 22.13 0.92 7.56
N GLN A 37 23.43 1.19 7.68
CA GLN A 37 24.20 1.96 6.70
C GLN A 37 24.77 1.10 5.56
N ASN A 38 24.73 -0.22 5.69
CA ASN A 38 25.33 -1.14 4.72
C ASN A 38 24.23 -2.02 4.07
N PRO A 39 24.12 -2.02 2.73
CA PRO A 39 23.11 -2.80 2.02
C PRO A 39 23.16 -4.31 2.28
N ARG A 40 24.34 -4.87 2.58
CA ARG A 40 24.47 -6.31 2.93
C ARG A 40 23.91 -6.58 4.32
N VAL A 41 24.16 -5.68 5.28
CA VAL A 41 23.63 -5.75 6.66
C VAL A 41 22.11 -5.62 6.60
N LEU A 42 21.59 -4.65 5.84
CA LEU A 42 20.15 -4.44 5.64
C LEU A 42 19.46 -5.71 5.11
N ARG A 43 19.95 -6.29 4.00
CA ARG A 43 19.36 -7.52 3.42
C ARG A 43 19.44 -8.71 4.38
N ARG A 44 20.54 -8.83 5.13
CA ARG A 44 20.66 -9.88 6.14
C ARG A 44 19.65 -9.69 7.25
N TRP A 45 19.51 -8.46 7.76
CA TRP A 45 18.56 -8.13 8.82
C TRP A 45 17.13 -8.51 8.41
N TYR A 46 16.68 -8.14 7.21
CA TYR A 46 15.35 -8.49 6.71
C TYR A 46 15.12 -10.01 6.63
N ARG A 47 16.11 -10.76 6.15
CA ARG A 47 16.01 -12.22 6.12
C ARG A 47 15.92 -12.83 7.51
N ASP A 48 16.77 -12.39 8.41
CA ASP A 48 16.82 -12.89 9.79
C ASP A 48 15.52 -12.54 10.52
N TYR A 49 15.00 -11.32 10.33
CA TYR A 49 13.70 -10.88 10.83
C TYR A 49 12.55 -11.76 10.31
N PHE A 50 12.45 -11.94 9.00
CA PHE A 50 11.43 -12.75 8.38
C PHE A 50 11.45 -14.20 8.90
N GLN A 51 12.63 -14.83 8.94
CA GLN A 51 12.78 -16.19 9.47
C GLN A 51 12.38 -16.26 10.95
N THR A 52 12.70 -15.24 11.73
CA THR A 52 12.37 -15.20 13.15
C THR A 52 10.85 -15.15 13.34
N VAL A 53 10.19 -14.21 12.67
CA VAL A 53 8.74 -14.02 12.80
C VAL A 53 7.98 -15.24 12.27
N THR A 54 8.33 -15.75 11.09
CA THR A 54 7.60 -16.86 10.47
C THR A 54 7.86 -18.20 11.13
N SER A 55 9.02 -18.44 11.75
CA SER A 55 9.35 -19.75 12.36
C SER A 55 8.93 -19.90 13.83
N ARG A 56 9.00 -18.83 14.62
CA ARG A 56 8.66 -18.86 16.06
C ARG A 56 7.23 -18.47 16.32
N GLU A 57 6.81 -17.31 15.83
CA GLU A 57 5.49 -16.75 16.09
C GLU A 57 4.37 -17.61 15.49
N VAL A 58 4.60 -18.15 14.30
CA VAL A 58 3.61 -19.00 13.61
C VAL A 58 3.29 -20.27 14.38
N ARG A 59 4.30 -20.97 14.91
CA ARG A 59 4.07 -22.20 15.68
C ARG A 59 3.25 -21.94 16.95
N TYR A 60 3.50 -20.79 17.56
CA TYR A 60 2.83 -20.45 18.83
C TYR A 60 1.40 -19.91 18.62
N ILE A 61 1.23 -18.98 17.67
CA ILE A 61 -0.06 -18.29 17.47
C ILE A 61 -1.07 -19.14 16.68
N LEU A 62 -0.60 -19.92 15.72
CA LEU A 62 -1.47 -20.55 14.73
C LEU A 62 -1.60 -22.06 14.90
N GLN A 63 -0.82 -22.70 15.78
CA GLN A 63 -0.71 -24.15 15.89
C GLN A 63 -0.49 -24.83 14.51
N LEU A 64 0.11 -24.12 13.57
CA LEU A 64 0.39 -24.59 12.23
C LEU A 64 1.68 -25.43 12.25
N GLY A 65 1.59 -26.62 11.72
CA GLY A 65 2.74 -27.56 11.69
C GLY A 65 3.84 -27.18 10.68
N ASP A 66 3.57 -26.27 9.73
CA ASP A 66 4.42 -26.03 8.58
C ASP A 66 4.70 -24.54 8.33
N SER A 67 5.91 -24.09 8.73
CA SER A 67 6.36 -22.72 8.51
C SER A 67 6.81 -22.46 7.07
N GLU A 68 7.20 -23.50 6.30
CA GLU A 68 7.65 -23.34 4.92
C GLU A 68 6.48 -22.88 4.04
N ARG A 69 5.31 -23.44 4.26
CA ARG A 69 4.08 -23.07 3.53
C ARG A 69 3.68 -21.59 3.73
N LEU A 70 3.85 -21.06 4.94
CA LEU A 70 3.60 -19.64 5.20
C LEU A 70 4.60 -18.78 4.42
N ASN A 71 5.87 -19.16 4.40
CA ASN A 71 6.91 -18.43 3.68
C ASN A 71 6.62 -18.34 2.18
N ASP A 72 6.16 -19.44 1.57
CA ASP A 72 5.81 -19.49 0.15
C ASP A 72 4.60 -18.58 -0.16
N ILE A 73 3.57 -18.63 0.70
CA ILE A 73 2.40 -17.78 0.56
C ILE A 73 2.77 -16.30 0.69
N LEU A 74 3.58 -15.94 1.71
CA LEU A 74 4.02 -14.56 1.93
C LEU A 74 4.84 -14.03 0.75
N ARG A 75 5.76 -14.83 0.19
CA ARG A 75 6.51 -14.42 -1.00
C ARG A 75 5.59 -14.12 -2.18
N LEU A 76 4.61 -14.98 -2.45
CA LEU A 76 3.64 -14.74 -3.51
C LEU A 76 2.77 -13.52 -3.22
N MET A 77 2.34 -13.31 -1.96
CA MET A 77 1.57 -12.13 -1.58
C MET A 77 2.38 -10.83 -1.73
N PHE A 78 3.67 -10.85 -1.39
CA PHE A 78 4.54 -9.69 -1.55
C PHE A 78 4.84 -9.37 -3.02
N GLY A 79 4.97 -10.41 -3.86
CA GLY A 79 5.09 -10.23 -5.31
C GLY A 79 3.83 -9.70 -5.99
N GLU A 80 2.65 -9.94 -5.40
CA GLU A 80 1.34 -9.44 -5.87
C GLU A 80 0.83 -8.27 -4.98
N THR A 81 1.71 -7.62 -4.20
CA THR A 81 1.34 -6.48 -3.35
C THR A 81 0.65 -5.40 -4.16
N SER A 82 -0.27 -4.64 -3.54
CA SER A 82 -1.12 -3.64 -4.19
C SER A 82 -2.22 -4.17 -5.12
N HIS A 83 -2.19 -5.43 -5.49
CA HIS A 83 -3.23 -6.02 -6.33
C HIS A 83 -4.34 -6.71 -5.53
N LEU A 84 -5.47 -6.95 -6.21
CA LEU A 84 -6.50 -7.84 -5.67
C LEU A 84 -5.98 -9.27 -5.66
N LEU A 85 -5.88 -9.85 -4.47
CA LEU A 85 -5.35 -11.19 -4.29
C LEU A 85 -6.29 -12.25 -4.90
N ASN A 86 -5.80 -13.02 -5.84
CA ASN A 86 -6.53 -14.14 -6.41
C ASN A 86 -6.26 -15.42 -5.61
N ILE A 87 -7.09 -15.68 -4.59
CA ILE A 87 -6.95 -16.85 -3.70
C ILE A 87 -6.95 -18.17 -4.48
N GLN A 88 -7.75 -18.27 -5.55
CA GLN A 88 -7.79 -19.48 -6.36
C GLN A 88 -6.48 -19.70 -7.14
N LYS A 89 -5.89 -18.63 -7.69
CA LYS A 89 -4.58 -18.67 -8.36
C LYS A 89 -3.49 -19.11 -7.39
N LEU A 90 -3.49 -18.56 -6.16
CA LEU A 90 -2.53 -18.95 -5.10
C LEU A 90 -2.71 -20.41 -4.69
N ALA A 91 -3.95 -20.84 -4.47
CA ALA A 91 -4.28 -22.21 -4.11
C ALA A 91 -3.77 -23.20 -5.17
N SER A 92 -4.02 -22.91 -6.44
CA SER A 92 -3.57 -23.76 -7.56
C SER A 92 -2.04 -23.78 -7.69
N ALA A 93 -1.38 -22.62 -7.53
CA ALA A 93 0.08 -22.51 -7.66
C ALA A 93 0.83 -23.31 -6.58
N LEU A 94 0.26 -23.37 -5.37
CA LEU A 94 0.89 -24.01 -4.20
C LEU A 94 0.34 -25.42 -3.90
N GLY A 95 -0.65 -25.88 -4.64
CA GLY A 95 -1.30 -27.18 -4.37
C GLY A 95 -2.08 -27.21 -3.05
N PHE A 96 -2.67 -26.06 -2.64
CA PHE A 96 -3.41 -25.93 -1.38
C PHE A 96 -4.90 -25.81 -1.62
N SER A 97 -5.69 -26.10 -0.56
CA SER A 97 -7.09 -25.76 -0.57
C SER A 97 -7.29 -24.25 -0.40
N ARG A 98 -8.39 -23.71 -0.92
CA ARG A 98 -8.79 -22.31 -0.71
C ARG A 98 -8.81 -21.96 0.78
N THR A 99 -9.41 -22.80 1.61
CA THR A 99 -9.49 -22.59 3.07
C THR A 99 -8.12 -22.52 3.72
N SER A 100 -7.17 -23.34 3.27
CA SER A 100 -5.79 -23.27 3.76
C SER A 100 -5.15 -21.92 3.44
N ILE A 101 -5.29 -21.43 2.19
CA ILE A 101 -4.77 -20.11 1.80
C ILE A 101 -5.39 -19.00 2.66
N GLU A 102 -6.72 -19.01 2.84
CA GLU A 102 -7.43 -18.02 3.67
C GLU A 102 -6.91 -18.04 5.14
N THR A 103 -6.62 -19.22 5.67
CA THR A 103 -6.03 -19.37 7.02
C THR A 103 -4.63 -18.74 7.09
N TYR A 104 -3.78 -18.97 6.11
CA TYR A 104 -2.43 -18.40 6.06
C TYR A 104 -2.44 -16.87 5.84
N ILE A 105 -3.39 -16.36 5.02
CA ILE A 105 -3.58 -14.91 4.86
C ILE A 105 -3.95 -14.29 6.21
N ALA A 106 -4.95 -14.84 6.90
CA ALA A 106 -5.35 -14.37 8.23
C ALA A 106 -4.21 -14.45 9.25
N ALA A 107 -3.35 -15.45 9.13
CA ALA A 107 -2.14 -15.57 9.92
C ALA A 107 -1.14 -14.44 9.62
N SER A 108 -0.91 -14.16 8.35
CA SER A 108 -0.02 -13.08 7.91
C SER A 108 -0.47 -11.71 8.39
N GLU A 109 -1.79 -11.45 8.38
CA GLU A 109 -2.40 -10.24 8.95
C GLU A 109 -2.14 -10.15 10.47
N ARG A 110 -2.33 -11.25 11.22
CA ARG A 110 -2.09 -11.30 12.69
C ARG A 110 -0.62 -11.15 13.07
N LEU A 111 0.30 -11.54 12.20
CA LEU A 111 1.74 -11.36 12.38
C LEU A 111 2.23 -9.97 11.96
N PHE A 112 1.33 -9.10 11.51
CA PHE A 112 1.65 -7.77 10.99
C PHE A 112 2.67 -7.80 9.85
N LEU A 113 2.60 -8.82 9.00
CA LEU A 113 3.42 -8.94 7.79
C LEU A 113 2.68 -8.44 6.56
N VAL A 114 1.36 -8.39 6.63
CA VAL A 114 0.46 -7.96 5.56
C VAL A 114 -0.63 -7.05 6.14
N ASP A 115 -0.85 -5.93 5.48
CA ASP A 115 -1.96 -5.02 5.74
C ASP A 115 -3.11 -5.31 4.79
N LYS A 116 -4.32 -5.37 5.33
CA LYS A 116 -5.55 -5.60 4.60
C LYS A 116 -6.34 -4.32 4.46
N ILE A 117 -6.56 -3.88 3.22
CA ILE A 117 -7.31 -2.67 2.89
C ILE A 117 -8.68 -3.07 2.36
N PRO A 118 -9.77 -2.80 3.09
CA PRO A 118 -11.13 -3.15 2.65
C PRO A 118 -11.57 -2.30 1.46
N ALA A 119 -12.54 -2.80 0.71
CA ALA A 119 -13.11 -2.03 -0.39
C ALA A 119 -14.03 -0.92 0.12
N TYR A 120 -13.89 0.30 -0.41
CA TYR A 120 -14.83 1.38 -0.18
C TYR A 120 -16.18 1.10 -0.84
N HIS A 121 -17.24 1.36 -0.11
CA HIS A 121 -18.60 1.41 -0.64
C HIS A 121 -19.43 2.43 0.14
N PRO A 122 -20.24 3.30 -0.52
CA PRO A 122 -21.07 4.30 0.17
C PRO A 122 -21.99 3.68 1.23
N ARG A 123 -22.51 2.47 0.95
CA ARG A 123 -23.30 1.69 1.91
C ARG A 123 -22.39 0.75 2.69
N SER A 124 -22.24 1.01 3.98
CA SER A 124 -21.27 0.32 4.86
C SER A 124 -21.40 -1.22 4.85
N TYR A 125 -22.59 -1.78 4.79
CA TYR A 125 -22.81 -3.23 4.79
C TYR A 125 -22.31 -3.94 3.52
N GLN A 126 -22.14 -3.23 2.40
CA GLN A 126 -21.66 -3.82 1.15
C GLN A 126 -20.12 -3.89 1.04
N ARG A 127 -19.38 -3.31 1.97
CA ARG A 127 -17.90 -3.39 2.02
C ARG A 127 -17.41 -4.81 2.20
N HIS A 128 -18.09 -5.59 3.03
CA HIS A 128 -17.69 -6.96 3.35
C HIS A 128 -17.90 -7.96 2.22
N ILE A 129 -18.61 -7.56 1.15
CA ILE A 129 -18.92 -8.42 -0.01
C ILE A 129 -17.85 -8.29 -1.10
N ARG A 130 -16.99 -7.27 -1.05
CA ARG A 130 -15.95 -7.01 -2.06
C ARG A 130 -14.59 -7.49 -1.56
N SER A 131 -13.77 -7.96 -2.51
CA SER A 131 -12.42 -8.43 -2.20
C SER A 131 -11.55 -7.28 -1.68
N PRO A 132 -10.86 -7.46 -0.55
CA PRO A 132 -9.87 -6.49 -0.08
C PRO A 132 -8.62 -6.51 -0.96
N ARG A 133 -7.83 -5.42 -0.91
CA ARG A 133 -6.44 -5.43 -1.35
C ARG A 133 -5.54 -5.80 -0.18
N HIS A 134 -4.40 -6.41 -0.50
CA HIS A 134 -3.38 -6.73 0.50
C HIS A 134 -2.07 -6.05 0.12
N HIS A 135 -1.43 -5.45 1.10
CA HIS A 135 -0.14 -4.81 0.96
C HIS A 135 0.87 -5.46 1.90
N ALA A 136 2.12 -5.60 1.47
CA ALA A 136 3.19 -5.91 2.40
C ALA A 136 3.28 -4.78 3.44
N CYS A 137 3.47 -5.10 4.71
CA CYS A 137 3.58 -4.10 5.78
C CYS A 137 4.82 -3.21 5.64
N ASP A 138 5.81 -3.66 4.85
CA ASP A 138 7.07 -2.95 4.64
C ASP A 138 7.66 -3.31 3.26
N THR A 139 8.01 -2.29 2.49
CA THR A 139 8.54 -2.47 1.13
C THR A 139 9.95 -3.06 1.13
N GLY A 140 10.78 -2.68 2.10
CA GLY A 140 12.13 -3.23 2.24
C GLY A 140 12.11 -4.72 2.56
N LEU A 141 11.18 -5.17 3.41
CA LEU A 141 10.96 -6.59 3.67
C LEU A 141 10.57 -7.34 2.39
N ALA A 142 9.58 -6.84 1.65
CA ALA A 142 9.12 -7.46 0.41
C ALA A 142 10.24 -7.56 -0.63
N LEU A 143 10.97 -6.47 -0.87
CA LEU A 143 12.06 -6.40 -1.83
C LEU A 143 13.27 -7.26 -1.43
N ALA A 144 13.59 -7.34 -0.14
CA ALA A 144 14.68 -8.18 0.36
C ALA A 144 14.45 -9.67 0.14
N LEU A 145 13.20 -10.14 0.26
CA LEU A 145 12.83 -11.53 0.02
C LEU A 145 12.93 -11.93 -1.46
N GLU A 146 12.70 -10.99 -2.37
CA GLU A 146 12.84 -11.15 -3.81
C GLU A 146 14.24 -10.77 -4.32
N SER A 147 15.16 -10.43 -3.40
CA SER A 147 16.56 -10.10 -3.70
C SER A 147 16.74 -8.88 -4.62
N TYR A 148 15.81 -7.93 -4.61
CA TYR A 148 15.97 -6.67 -5.33
C TYR A 148 17.06 -5.81 -4.69
N ASP A 149 17.84 -5.15 -5.54
CA ASP A 149 18.73 -4.04 -5.21
C ASP A 149 18.33 -2.77 -5.99
N ASP A 150 19.02 -1.66 -5.77
CA ASP A 150 18.71 -0.39 -6.42
C ASP A 150 18.72 -0.50 -7.94
N THR A 151 19.67 -1.19 -8.51
CA THR A 151 19.81 -1.36 -9.97
C THR A 151 18.67 -2.20 -10.55
N THR A 152 18.40 -3.35 -9.95
CA THR A 152 17.37 -4.27 -10.42
C THR A 152 15.97 -3.71 -10.23
N LEU A 153 15.70 -2.98 -9.13
CA LEU A 153 14.42 -2.33 -8.89
C LEU A 153 14.13 -1.23 -9.93
N ARG A 154 15.12 -0.38 -10.25
CA ARG A 154 14.95 0.68 -11.27
C ARG A 154 14.65 0.12 -12.67
N GLN A 155 15.18 -1.06 -12.99
CA GLN A 155 14.88 -1.75 -14.25
C GLN A 155 13.47 -2.35 -14.30
N ARG A 156 12.85 -2.58 -13.15
CA ARG A 156 11.52 -3.18 -13.02
C ARG A 156 10.49 -2.12 -12.59
N ARG A 157 10.17 -1.20 -13.49
CA ARG A 157 9.25 -0.07 -13.21
C ARG A 157 7.89 -0.50 -12.67
N GLU A 158 7.37 -1.65 -13.11
CA GLU A 158 6.11 -2.20 -12.60
C GLU A 158 6.21 -2.54 -11.11
N VAL A 159 7.24 -3.31 -10.73
CA VAL A 159 7.52 -3.64 -9.31
C VAL A 159 7.74 -2.37 -8.49
N MET A 160 8.51 -1.43 -9.02
CA MET A 160 8.75 -0.15 -8.34
C MET A 160 7.45 0.63 -8.11
N GLY A 161 6.52 0.62 -9.07
CA GLY A 161 5.20 1.23 -8.94
C GLY A 161 4.35 0.56 -7.85
N GLN A 162 4.30 -0.77 -7.83
CA GLN A 162 3.60 -1.55 -6.80
C GLN A 162 4.16 -1.28 -5.39
N MET A 163 5.49 -1.20 -5.27
CA MET A 163 6.16 -0.89 -4.00
C MET A 163 5.90 0.56 -3.57
N LEU A 164 5.86 1.50 -4.53
CA LEU A 164 5.50 2.88 -4.22
C LEU A 164 4.07 2.99 -3.70
N GLU A 165 3.09 2.35 -4.35
CA GLU A 165 1.72 2.29 -3.87
C GLU A 165 1.67 1.68 -2.46
N THR A 166 2.35 0.56 -2.24
CA THR A 166 2.45 -0.09 -0.93
C THR A 166 3.05 0.83 0.12
N MET A 167 4.15 1.54 -0.18
CA MET A 167 4.75 2.51 0.74
C MET A 167 3.77 3.62 1.11
N VAL A 168 3.08 4.20 0.13
CA VAL A 168 2.08 5.26 0.38
C VAL A 168 0.93 4.74 1.25
N VAL A 169 0.41 3.55 0.96
CA VAL A 169 -0.65 2.93 1.76
C VAL A 169 -0.21 2.72 3.20
N THR A 170 0.96 2.14 3.42
CA THR A 170 1.47 1.88 4.77
C THR A 170 1.75 3.16 5.56
N GLU A 171 2.25 4.23 4.90
CA GLU A 171 2.40 5.55 5.54
C GLU A 171 1.04 6.16 5.89
N LEU A 172 0.06 6.08 5.00
CA LEU A 172 -1.30 6.58 5.29
C LEU A 172 -1.98 5.81 6.43
N LEU A 173 -1.77 4.50 6.54
CA LEU A 173 -2.23 3.71 7.68
C LEU A 173 -1.62 4.18 9.01
N LYS A 174 -0.31 4.44 9.03
CA LYS A 174 0.39 4.99 10.20
C LYS A 174 -0.15 6.38 10.56
N HIS A 175 -0.29 7.26 9.57
CA HIS A 175 -0.86 8.59 9.78
C HIS A 175 -2.33 8.53 10.25
N ALA A 176 -3.12 7.59 9.73
CA ALA A 176 -4.50 7.40 10.15
C ALA A 176 -4.60 6.93 11.60
N SER A 177 -3.66 6.07 12.06
CA SER A 177 -3.62 5.59 13.45
C SER A 177 -3.29 6.70 14.46
N CYS A 178 -2.64 7.78 14.02
CA CYS A 178 -2.27 8.94 14.83
C CYS A 178 -3.14 10.18 14.55
N ALA A 179 -4.15 10.07 13.69
CA ALA A 179 -5.00 11.19 13.30
C ALA A 179 -5.88 11.67 14.48
N ALA A 180 -6.22 12.97 14.50
CA ALA A 180 -7.10 13.54 15.50
C ALA A 180 -8.55 13.01 15.38
N ASN A 181 -8.96 12.64 14.17
CA ASN A 181 -10.25 12.03 13.89
C ASN A 181 -10.08 10.58 13.49
N GLU A 182 -11.01 9.70 13.90
CA GLU A 182 -11.04 8.32 13.47
C GLU A 182 -11.05 8.24 11.94
N THR A 183 -10.01 7.67 11.37
CA THR A 183 -9.79 7.60 9.93
C THR A 183 -9.64 6.16 9.47
N THR A 184 -10.46 5.75 8.52
CA THR A 184 -10.32 4.43 7.87
C THR A 184 -9.65 4.58 6.51
N CYS A 185 -8.79 3.60 6.17
CA CYS A 185 -8.19 3.45 4.85
C CYS A 185 -8.90 2.32 4.11
N GLU A 186 -9.40 2.62 2.94
CA GLU A 186 -10.13 1.71 2.06
C GLU A 186 -9.54 1.84 0.64
N HIS A 187 -9.88 0.95 -0.30
CA HIS A 187 -9.59 1.12 -1.72
C HIS A 187 -10.90 1.17 -2.51
N TYR A 188 -10.90 1.78 -3.70
CA TYR A 188 -12.07 1.78 -4.56
C TYR A 188 -11.80 1.04 -5.86
N ARG A 189 -12.74 0.16 -6.26
CA ARG A 189 -12.79 -0.44 -7.59
C ARG A 189 -14.23 -0.74 -7.94
N ASP A 190 -14.66 -0.35 -9.15
CA ASP A 190 -15.99 -0.66 -9.65
C ASP A 190 -15.96 -1.75 -10.76
N ARG A 191 -17.15 -2.05 -11.29
CA ARG A 191 -17.32 -3.06 -12.37
C ARG A 191 -16.84 -2.56 -13.72
N ASP A 192 -16.78 -1.24 -13.89
CA ASP A 192 -16.35 -0.60 -15.14
C ASP A 192 -14.82 -0.47 -15.20
N GLY A 193 -14.10 -0.94 -14.15
CA GLY A 193 -12.66 -0.94 -14.07
C GLY A 193 -12.04 0.37 -13.56
N TYR A 194 -12.84 1.31 -13.05
CA TYR A 194 -12.31 2.48 -12.36
C TYR A 194 -11.78 2.09 -10.99
N GLU A 195 -10.58 2.57 -10.67
CA GLU A 195 -9.88 2.28 -9.41
C GLU A 195 -9.40 3.57 -8.76
N VAL A 196 -9.30 3.55 -7.41
CA VAL A 196 -8.59 4.53 -6.60
C VAL A 196 -7.81 3.73 -5.55
N ASP A 197 -6.52 4.00 -5.44
CA ASP A 197 -5.60 3.20 -4.64
C ASP A 197 -5.93 3.30 -3.16
N VAL A 198 -6.19 4.52 -2.64
CA VAL A 198 -6.61 4.73 -1.26
C VAL A 198 -7.82 5.65 -1.21
N VAL A 199 -8.80 5.25 -0.40
CA VAL A 199 -9.93 6.08 0.00
C VAL A 199 -9.86 6.26 1.52
N LEU A 200 -9.55 7.48 1.95
CA LEU A 200 -9.59 7.85 3.35
C LEU A 200 -11.00 8.30 3.71
N ARG A 201 -11.49 7.88 4.88
CA ARG A 201 -12.82 8.27 5.34
C ARG A 201 -12.79 8.66 6.81
N GLN A 202 -13.36 9.84 7.11
CA GLN A 202 -13.61 10.38 8.44
C GLN A 202 -15.11 10.64 8.60
N GLY A 203 -15.82 9.77 9.30
CA GLY A 203 -17.29 9.81 9.33
C GLY A 203 -17.89 9.61 7.95
N SER A 204 -18.62 10.61 7.41
CA SER A 204 -19.11 10.62 6.03
C SER A 204 -18.08 11.17 5.03
N ARG A 205 -17.15 12.03 5.46
CA ARG A 205 -16.19 12.71 4.60
C ARG A 205 -15.23 11.73 3.93
N VAL A 206 -15.01 11.90 2.63
CA VAL A 206 -14.23 11.02 1.78
C VAL A 206 -13.15 11.79 1.03
N VAL A 207 -11.92 11.30 1.08
CA VAL A 207 -10.78 11.76 0.28
C VAL A 207 -10.24 10.59 -0.53
N GLY A 208 -10.06 10.79 -1.84
CA GLY A 208 -9.45 9.79 -2.73
C GLY A 208 -7.97 10.09 -2.98
N ILE A 209 -7.13 9.04 -3.04
CA ILE A 209 -5.70 9.15 -3.33
C ILE A 209 -5.33 8.13 -4.40
N GLU A 210 -4.70 8.60 -5.45
CA GLU A 210 -4.12 7.82 -6.54
C GLU A 210 -2.60 7.98 -6.50
N VAL A 211 -1.84 6.93 -6.79
CA VAL A 211 -0.37 6.95 -6.74
C VAL A 211 0.20 6.72 -8.15
N LYS A 212 1.14 7.56 -8.55
CA LYS A 212 1.75 7.48 -9.89
C LYS A 212 3.27 7.53 -9.82
N LEU A 213 3.90 6.48 -10.31
CA LEU A 213 5.35 6.44 -10.54
C LEU A 213 5.67 7.19 -11.85
N SER A 214 5.47 8.51 -11.87
CA SER A 214 5.71 9.38 -13.03
C SER A 214 6.07 10.77 -12.53
N GLN A 215 6.88 11.50 -13.30
CA GLN A 215 7.20 12.91 -13.05
C GLN A 215 6.20 13.88 -13.69
N SER A 216 5.22 13.36 -14.42
CA SER A 216 4.14 14.14 -15.02
C SER A 216 2.80 13.49 -14.80
N VAL A 217 1.77 14.30 -14.68
CA VAL A 217 0.37 13.89 -14.53
C VAL A 217 -0.51 14.65 -15.52
N SER A 218 -1.63 14.04 -15.85
CA SER A 218 -2.61 14.59 -16.79
C SER A 218 -4.04 14.42 -16.23
N SER A 219 -5.00 15.08 -16.86
CA SER A 219 -6.42 14.94 -16.50
C SER A 219 -6.96 13.52 -16.67
N THR A 220 -6.30 12.69 -17.47
CA THR A 220 -6.67 11.28 -17.65
C THR A 220 -6.33 10.42 -16.43
N ASP A 221 -5.34 10.82 -15.65
CA ASP A 221 -4.96 10.13 -14.41
C ASP A 221 -5.98 10.34 -13.30
N ALA A 222 -6.80 11.39 -13.40
CA ALA A 222 -7.86 11.71 -12.43
C ALA A 222 -9.17 10.92 -12.65
N ARG A 223 -9.25 10.01 -13.62
CA ARG A 223 -10.52 9.32 -13.98
C ARG A 223 -11.11 8.52 -12.83
N GLY A 224 -10.29 7.79 -12.09
CA GLY A 224 -10.70 7.05 -10.90
C GLY A 224 -11.27 7.96 -9.81
N LEU A 225 -10.57 9.07 -9.52
CA LEU A 225 -11.00 10.07 -8.54
C LEU A 225 -12.32 10.76 -8.95
N LYS A 226 -12.49 11.10 -10.23
CA LYS A 226 -13.76 11.66 -10.75
C LYS A 226 -14.91 10.66 -10.60
N ARG A 227 -14.64 9.39 -10.84
CA ARG A 227 -15.63 8.32 -10.63
C ARG A 227 -15.96 8.17 -9.14
N LEU A 228 -14.96 8.18 -8.26
CA LEU A 228 -15.17 8.15 -6.81
C LEU A 228 -16.01 9.34 -6.34
N ARG A 229 -15.73 10.57 -6.83
CA ARG A 229 -16.51 11.77 -6.55
C ARG A 229 -17.98 11.58 -6.90
N THR A 230 -18.27 11.03 -8.08
CA THR A 230 -19.66 10.75 -8.48
C THR A 230 -20.35 9.74 -7.56
N VAL A 231 -19.61 8.74 -7.06
CA VAL A 231 -20.16 7.69 -6.19
C VAL A 231 -20.34 8.16 -4.76
N ALA A 232 -19.41 8.97 -4.24
CA ALA A 232 -19.46 9.54 -2.88
C ALA A 232 -20.40 10.75 -2.77
N GLY A 233 -20.67 11.45 -3.87
CA GLY A 233 -21.55 12.63 -3.88
C GLY A 233 -21.03 13.73 -2.97
N ASP A 234 -21.90 14.29 -2.12
CA ASP A 234 -21.59 15.40 -1.19
C ASP A 234 -20.56 15.01 -0.11
N ASP A 235 -20.33 13.72 0.12
CA ASP A 235 -19.33 13.25 1.06
C ASP A 235 -17.88 13.42 0.52
N PHE A 236 -17.69 13.54 -0.81
CA PHE A 236 -16.38 13.72 -1.42
C PHE A 236 -15.81 15.11 -1.12
N GLN A 237 -14.68 15.15 -0.42
CA GLN A 237 -14.00 16.40 -0.06
C GLN A 237 -12.94 16.79 -1.09
N ALA A 238 -12.03 15.85 -1.38
CA ALA A 238 -10.92 16.09 -2.29
C ALA A 238 -10.39 14.80 -2.93
N GLY A 239 -9.68 14.94 -4.05
CA GLY A 239 -8.90 13.89 -4.67
C GLY A 239 -7.45 14.32 -4.86
N TYR A 240 -6.52 13.43 -4.56
CA TYR A 240 -5.10 13.70 -4.71
C TYR A 240 -4.44 12.64 -5.59
N ILE A 241 -3.62 13.07 -6.56
CA ILE A 241 -2.70 12.21 -7.28
C ILE A 241 -1.31 12.47 -6.71
N LEU A 242 -0.75 11.49 -6.01
CA LEU A 242 0.62 11.53 -5.52
C LEU A 242 1.56 11.11 -6.65
N TYR A 243 2.51 11.95 -7.02
CA TYR A 243 3.39 11.70 -8.16
C TYR A 243 4.84 12.14 -7.88
N ASP A 244 5.79 11.59 -8.63
CA ASP A 244 7.22 11.92 -8.47
C ASP A 244 7.59 13.22 -9.20
N GLY A 245 6.90 14.30 -8.88
CA GLY A 245 7.13 15.63 -9.41
C GLY A 245 7.53 16.64 -8.34
N ARG A 246 7.62 17.92 -8.75
CA ARG A 246 8.04 19.03 -7.87
C ARG A 246 6.91 19.97 -7.49
N TYR A 247 5.84 20.02 -8.29
CA TYR A 247 4.87 21.09 -8.20
C TYR A 247 3.49 20.54 -7.87
N ARG A 248 2.72 21.30 -7.12
CA ARG A 248 1.29 21.10 -7.05
C ARG A 248 0.66 21.50 -8.38
N ILE A 249 -0.24 20.65 -8.88
CA ILE A 249 -1.01 20.90 -10.10
C ILE A 249 -2.49 20.73 -9.77
N GLN A 250 -3.30 21.74 -10.09
CA GLN A 250 -4.75 21.60 -10.02
C GLN A 250 -5.25 20.96 -11.31
N LEU A 251 -5.92 19.83 -11.21
CA LEU A 251 -6.45 19.07 -12.35
C LEU A 251 -7.95 19.25 -12.54
N ASP A 252 -8.65 19.60 -11.46
CA ASP A 252 -10.11 19.84 -11.39
C ASP A 252 -10.38 20.68 -10.14
N ASP A 253 -11.62 21.17 -9.91
CA ASP A 253 -11.98 22.01 -8.77
C ASP A 253 -11.62 21.38 -7.42
N SER A 254 -11.80 20.07 -7.29
CA SER A 254 -11.51 19.30 -6.06
C SER A 254 -10.44 18.21 -6.24
N ILE A 255 -9.67 18.22 -7.34
CA ILE A 255 -8.65 17.21 -7.61
C ILE A 255 -7.32 17.88 -7.90
N HIS A 256 -6.31 17.52 -7.11
CA HIS A 256 -4.97 18.06 -7.20
C HIS A 256 -3.93 16.95 -7.39
N ALA A 257 -2.86 17.22 -8.13
CA ALA A 257 -1.67 16.41 -8.07
C ALA A 257 -0.67 17.04 -7.08
N LEU A 258 -0.11 16.22 -6.22
CA LEU A 258 0.87 16.60 -5.20
C LEU A 258 2.13 15.76 -5.33
N PRO A 259 3.31 16.34 -5.11
CA PRO A 259 4.54 15.57 -5.00
C PRO A 259 4.45 14.49 -3.91
N LEU A 260 5.11 13.35 -4.13
CA LEU A 260 5.21 12.24 -3.16
C LEU A 260 5.67 12.71 -1.78
N SER A 261 6.53 13.74 -1.72
CA SER A 261 7.00 14.33 -0.47
C SER A 261 5.89 14.98 0.38
N ALA A 262 4.66 15.06 -0.11
CA ALA A 262 3.51 15.45 0.71
C ALA A 262 3.17 14.42 1.81
N ILE A 263 3.55 13.15 1.57
CA ILE A 263 3.26 12.02 2.47
C ILE A 263 4.56 11.34 2.93
N LEU A 264 5.55 11.22 2.04
CA LEU A 264 6.81 10.50 2.26
C LEU A 264 7.94 11.46 2.70
N THR A 265 7.90 12.00 3.92
CA THR A 265 8.96 12.87 4.48
C THR A 265 9.23 12.57 5.93
#